data_4180079837577076d37f46b0e41d2904
#
_entry.id   4180079837577076d37f46b0e41d2904
#
_cell.length_a   1.000
_cell.length_b   1.000
_cell.length_c   1.000
_cell.angle_alpha   90.00
_cell.angle_beta   90.00
_cell.angle_gamma   90.00
#
_symmetry.space_group_name_H-M   'P 1'
#
loop_
_entity.id
_entity.type
_entity.pdbx_description
1 polymer ?
#
loop_
_entity_poly.entity_id
_entity_poly.type
_entity_poly.pdbx_seq_one_letter_code
_entity_poly.pdbx_strand_id
1 'polypeptide(L)'
;QDSAGILVYEQSSFNIFYKNSATHSGDGFFLWAGQTTMDSGEGGCNYNEIVSNDFSYAPTNGVEVTFSRVRVANNRLFDCDHGIWGGYSYASKFSGNHFRNNRIGIAVEHGQYNEITDNIFVGDREAVKLWSRKTQPSDWGYAKYRDTRSVGYTITGNSFNSNPVVFSLKGTDSLQIANNRYEGYGAIWQVDSTVTNLDSTDVELVDTTLVIPVVPNPIDPFKGNGKLAGKHNIMITEWGPYDFRYPMIWQTNPVEKGDTLRFKILGPKGVWEIKSVRGLEKLSATKGSFPATVTAVRQSSERTDILLELEYRGAAFTNNMGEPIKAGKPYLFQFKKFFQPINWDILYYNMDTAYHNPIRTGMLFSMTERK
;
A
#
# COMPACT_ATOMS: atom_id res chain seq x y z
N GLN A 1 4.46 0.88 -6.14
CA GLN A 1 3.58 -0.16 -6.74
C GLN A 1 2.19 0.06 -6.20
N ASP A 2 1.31 0.43 -7.08
CA ASP A 2 0.00 0.95 -6.73
C ASP A 2 -1.01 -0.20 -6.71
N SER A 3 -1.00 -0.97 -5.62
CA SER A 3 -2.04 -1.98 -5.37
C SER A 3 -2.73 -1.63 -4.07
N ALA A 4 -4.05 -1.60 -4.07
CA ALA A 4 -4.86 -1.32 -2.90
C ALA A 4 -5.87 -2.45 -2.64
N GLY A 5 -6.13 -2.71 -1.36
CA GLY A 5 -7.21 -3.61 -0.98
C GLY A 5 -8.57 -2.99 -1.29
N ILE A 6 -8.72 -1.69 -1.04
CA ILE A 6 -9.89 -0.89 -1.41
C ILE A 6 -9.39 0.38 -2.08
N LEU A 7 -9.91 0.68 -3.27
CA LEU A 7 -9.60 1.90 -4.03
C LEU A 7 -10.83 2.80 -4.14
N VAL A 8 -10.65 4.07 -3.78
CA VAL A 8 -11.62 5.16 -4.02
C VAL A 8 -10.95 6.19 -4.92
N TYR A 9 -11.61 6.57 -6.01
CA TYR A 9 -10.98 7.32 -7.08
C TYR A 9 -11.94 8.36 -7.68
N GLU A 10 -11.39 9.43 -8.26
CA GLU A 10 -12.10 10.42 -9.06
C GLU A 10 -13.39 10.95 -8.41
N GLN A 11 -13.21 11.69 -7.31
CA GLN A 11 -14.28 12.45 -6.62
C GLN A 11 -15.45 11.59 -6.08
N SER A 12 -15.21 10.28 -5.92
CA SER A 12 -16.19 9.38 -5.29
C SER A 12 -16.38 9.75 -3.82
N SER A 13 -17.52 10.32 -3.48
CA SER A 13 -17.83 10.91 -2.17
C SER A 13 -19.01 10.24 -1.48
N PHE A 14 -19.18 10.47 -0.17
CA PHE A 14 -20.30 10.02 0.64
C PHE A 14 -20.45 8.48 0.75
N ASN A 15 -19.35 7.73 0.70
CA ASN A 15 -19.37 6.29 0.87
C ASN A 15 -19.02 5.92 2.32
N ILE A 16 -19.51 4.75 2.74
CA ILE A 16 -19.21 4.17 4.06
C ILE A 16 -18.51 2.83 3.86
N PHE A 17 -17.28 2.72 4.38
CA PHE A 17 -16.50 1.51 4.42
C PHE A 17 -16.46 1.01 5.87
N TYR A 18 -17.21 -0.03 6.16
CA TYR A 18 -17.46 -0.48 7.52
C TYR A 18 -17.17 -1.97 7.69
N LYS A 19 -16.34 -2.30 8.70
CA LYS A 19 -15.97 -3.67 9.07
C LYS A 19 -15.37 -4.51 7.95
N ASN A 20 -14.57 -3.88 7.08
CA ASN A 20 -13.81 -4.62 6.07
C ASN A 20 -12.46 -5.07 6.66
N SER A 21 -11.90 -6.10 6.05
CA SER A 21 -10.52 -6.52 6.25
C SER A 21 -9.80 -6.51 4.91
N ALA A 22 -8.83 -5.63 4.75
CA ALA A 22 -7.98 -5.52 3.56
C ALA A 22 -6.51 -5.47 3.99
N THR A 23 -6.10 -6.50 4.73
CA THR A 23 -4.74 -6.66 5.23
C THR A 23 -3.81 -7.21 4.16
N HIS A 24 -2.49 -6.98 4.33
CA HIS A 24 -1.45 -7.56 3.45
C HIS A 24 -1.56 -7.12 1.98
N SER A 25 -2.14 -5.97 1.69
CA SER A 25 -2.13 -5.33 0.37
C SER A 25 -1.10 -4.19 0.32
N GLY A 26 -0.82 -3.63 -0.84
CA GLY A 26 0.11 -2.50 -0.98
C GLY A 26 -0.31 -1.36 -0.08
N ASP A 27 -1.47 -0.76 -0.38
CA ASP A 27 -2.25 0.03 0.57
C ASP A 27 -3.47 -0.77 1.04
N GLY A 28 -3.81 -0.68 2.32
CA GLY A 28 -5.04 -1.28 2.81
C GLY A 28 -6.26 -0.60 2.20
N PHE A 29 -6.28 0.73 2.28
CA PHE A 29 -7.28 1.61 1.69
C PHE A 29 -6.56 2.77 0.99
N PHE A 30 -6.86 3.00 -0.27
CA PHE A 30 -6.28 4.07 -1.09
C PHE A 30 -7.37 4.98 -1.65
N LEU A 31 -7.33 6.25 -1.29
CA LEU A 31 -8.25 7.28 -1.76
C LEU A 31 -7.45 8.38 -2.45
N TRP A 32 -7.68 8.54 -3.74
CA TRP A 32 -7.10 9.61 -4.53
C TRP A 32 -8.18 10.44 -5.22
N ALA A 33 -8.11 11.76 -5.00
CA ALA A 33 -9.09 12.71 -5.52
C ALA A 33 -9.13 12.82 -7.06
N GLY A 34 -8.12 12.30 -7.74
CA GLY A 34 -8.07 12.25 -9.20
C GLY A 34 -7.42 13.45 -9.87
N GLN A 35 -7.23 13.35 -11.17
CA GLN A 35 -6.52 14.34 -11.96
C GLN A 35 -7.24 15.70 -11.97
N THR A 36 -8.57 15.70 -12.00
CA THR A 36 -9.37 16.94 -11.95
C THR A 36 -9.05 17.79 -10.73
N THR A 37 -8.94 17.17 -9.55
CA THR A 37 -8.55 17.87 -8.32
C THR A 37 -7.11 18.36 -8.37
N MET A 38 -6.20 17.57 -8.96
CA MET A 38 -4.81 17.96 -9.13
C MET A 38 -4.65 19.17 -10.04
N ASP A 39 -5.45 19.28 -11.09
CA ASP A 39 -5.35 20.35 -12.09
C ASP A 39 -6.02 21.65 -11.63
N SER A 40 -7.18 21.56 -10.98
CA SER A 40 -8.03 22.72 -10.64
C SER A 40 -8.01 23.09 -9.16
N GLY A 41 -7.61 22.19 -8.29
CA GLY A 41 -7.77 22.33 -6.83
C GLY A 41 -9.21 22.13 -6.35
N GLU A 42 -10.14 21.78 -7.22
CA GLU A 42 -11.55 21.56 -6.88
C GLU A 42 -11.89 20.08 -6.75
N GLY A 43 -12.97 19.79 -6.06
CA GLY A 43 -13.43 18.41 -5.84
C GLY A 43 -12.79 17.76 -4.62
N GLY A 44 -12.36 16.52 -4.81
CA GLY A 44 -11.90 15.63 -3.74
C GLY A 44 -12.89 14.47 -3.50
N CYS A 45 -12.39 13.38 -2.91
CA CYS A 45 -13.24 12.26 -2.49
C CYS A 45 -13.78 12.53 -1.08
N ASN A 46 -14.73 13.46 -0.98
CA ASN A 46 -15.13 14.07 0.29
C ASN A 46 -16.22 13.25 1.01
N TYR A 47 -16.24 13.42 2.32
CA TYR A 47 -17.27 12.84 3.20
C TYR A 47 -17.36 11.30 3.16
N ASN A 48 -16.26 10.65 2.80
CA ASN A 48 -16.17 9.21 2.97
C ASN A 48 -15.91 8.87 4.44
N GLU A 49 -16.57 7.82 4.92
CA GLU A 49 -16.40 7.26 6.24
C GLU A 49 -15.70 5.90 6.19
N ILE A 50 -14.53 5.80 6.78
CA ILE A 50 -13.71 4.59 6.86
C ILE A 50 -13.70 4.15 8.32
N VAL A 51 -14.58 3.21 8.71
CA VAL A 51 -14.88 2.93 10.10
C VAL A 51 -14.78 1.45 10.46
N SER A 52 -14.06 1.15 11.56
CA SER A 52 -13.95 -0.19 12.15
C SER A 52 -13.39 -1.25 11.19
N ASN A 53 -12.49 -0.87 10.30
CA ASN A 53 -11.83 -1.79 9.38
C ASN A 53 -10.47 -2.25 9.93
N ASP A 54 -9.92 -3.29 9.31
CA ASP A 54 -8.56 -3.76 9.53
C ASP A 54 -7.74 -3.62 8.25
N PHE A 55 -6.75 -2.73 8.27
CA PHE A 55 -5.84 -2.44 7.16
C PHE A 55 -4.38 -2.70 7.54
N SER A 56 -4.16 -3.62 8.46
CA SER A 56 -2.83 -3.95 8.97
C SER A 56 -1.95 -4.62 7.92
N TYR A 57 -0.62 -4.56 8.13
CA TYR A 57 0.41 -5.18 7.31
C TYR A 57 0.50 -4.64 5.87
N ALA A 58 0.16 -3.39 5.66
CA ALA A 58 0.38 -2.71 4.39
C ALA A 58 1.85 -2.25 4.29
N PRO A 59 2.61 -2.66 3.27
CA PRO A 59 4.00 -2.22 3.10
C PRO A 59 4.14 -0.73 2.80
N THR A 60 3.07 -0.09 2.35
CA THR A 60 2.96 1.35 2.17
C THR A 60 2.00 1.95 3.21
N ASN A 61 0.77 2.23 2.90
CA ASN A 61 -0.15 2.88 3.81
C ASN A 61 -1.27 1.93 4.28
N GLY A 62 -1.55 1.89 5.57
CA GLY A 62 -2.77 1.24 6.04
C GLY A 62 -3.99 1.93 5.43
N VAL A 63 -4.04 3.25 5.55
CA VAL A 63 -5.03 4.12 4.92
C VAL A 63 -4.33 5.28 4.24
N GLU A 64 -4.55 5.49 2.96
CA GLU A 64 -4.19 6.72 2.25
C GLU A 64 -5.44 7.53 1.95
N VAL A 65 -5.45 8.80 2.39
CA VAL A 65 -6.54 9.75 2.15
C VAL A 65 -5.94 11.11 1.80
N THR A 66 -5.95 11.44 0.53
CA THR A 66 -5.29 12.64 0.02
C THR A 66 -6.28 13.63 -0.59
N PHE A 67 -5.95 14.92 -0.51
CA PHE A 67 -6.72 16.02 -1.11
C PHE A 67 -8.23 16.02 -0.80
N SER A 68 -8.61 15.48 0.36
CA SER A 68 -10.02 15.20 0.66
C SER A 68 -10.34 15.45 2.13
N ARG A 69 -11.62 15.63 2.41
CA ARG A 69 -12.19 15.67 3.75
C ARG A 69 -12.87 14.34 4.07
N VAL A 70 -12.34 13.61 5.03
CA VAL A 70 -12.82 12.26 5.38
C VAL A 70 -12.94 12.05 6.90
N ARG A 71 -13.61 10.97 7.27
CA ARG A 71 -13.62 10.44 8.63
C ARG A 71 -12.99 9.05 8.64
N VAL A 72 -11.88 8.90 9.35
CA VAL A 72 -11.19 7.61 9.55
C VAL A 72 -11.28 7.27 11.03
N ALA A 73 -12.09 6.28 11.41
CA ALA A 73 -12.39 6.04 12.79
C ALA A 73 -12.40 4.57 13.20
N ASN A 74 -11.86 4.28 14.39
CA ASN A 74 -11.87 2.94 14.99
C ASN A 74 -11.24 1.84 14.14
N ASN A 75 -10.30 2.17 13.25
CA ASN A 75 -9.63 1.19 12.41
C ASN A 75 -8.39 0.61 13.11
N ARG A 76 -7.95 -0.56 12.68
CA ARG A 76 -6.68 -1.19 13.04
C ARG A 76 -5.67 -0.96 11.94
N LEU A 77 -4.50 -0.44 12.32
CA LEU A 77 -3.44 0.00 11.43
C LEU A 77 -2.11 -0.45 12.02
N PHE A 78 -1.78 -1.74 11.86
CA PHE A 78 -0.64 -2.37 12.50
C PHE A 78 0.42 -2.77 11.49
N ASP A 79 1.70 -2.56 11.83
CA ASP A 79 2.84 -2.98 11.02
C ASP A 79 2.82 -2.43 9.59
N CYS A 80 2.37 -1.19 9.40
CA CYS A 80 2.40 -0.47 8.12
C CYS A 80 3.65 0.42 8.01
N ASP A 81 3.97 0.91 6.81
CA ASP A 81 4.92 2.01 6.68
C ASP A 81 4.29 3.29 7.27
N HIS A 82 3.15 3.73 6.76
CA HIS A 82 2.29 4.70 7.43
C HIS A 82 0.98 4.02 7.85
N GLY A 83 0.57 4.23 9.09
CA GLY A 83 -0.78 3.85 9.48
C GLY A 83 -1.81 4.63 8.66
N ILE A 84 -1.76 5.97 8.73
CA ILE A 84 -2.52 6.87 7.86
C ILE A 84 -1.55 7.80 7.13
N TRP A 85 -1.72 7.93 5.81
CA TRP A 85 -1.14 8.96 4.97
C TRP A 85 -2.24 9.93 4.52
N GLY A 86 -2.17 11.18 4.98
CA GLY A 86 -3.20 12.20 4.76
C GLY A 86 -2.70 13.44 4.02
N GLY A 87 -1.85 13.27 2.99
CA GLY A 87 -1.29 14.40 2.25
C GLY A 87 -2.36 15.33 1.69
N TYR A 88 -2.26 16.63 1.97
CA TYR A 88 -3.23 17.67 1.57
C TYR A 88 -4.67 17.40 2.06
N SER A 89 -4.87 16.51 3.03
CA SER A 89 -6.19 16.33 3.65
C SER A 89 -6.61 17.60 4.41
N TYR A 90 -7.89 17.89 4.43
CA TYR A 90 -8.42 19.07 5.09
C TYR A 90 -9.70 18.76 5.86
N ALA A 91 -9.86 19.38 7.02
CA ALA A 91 -11.02 19.23 7.90
C ALA A 91 -11.43 17.75 8.11
N SER A 92 -10.43 16.87 8.08
CA SER A 92 -10.60 15.43 8.27
C SER A 92 -10.54 15.07 9.74
N LYS A 93 -11.19 13.97 10.10
CA LYS A 93 -11.20 13.45 11.46
C LYS A 93 -10.57 12.07 11.50
N PHE A 94 -9.47 11.94 12.24
CA PHE A 94 -8.78 10.69 12.52
C PHE A 94 -9.01 10.35 14.00
N SER A 95 -9.98 9.47 14.31
CA SER A 95 -10.45 9.29 15.68
C SER A 95 -10.59 7.84 16.12
N GLY A 96 -10.17 7.52 17.34
CA GLY A 96 -10.33 6.19 17.94
C GLY A 96 -9.58 5.07 17.20
N ASN A 97 -8.65 5.39 16.30
CA ASN A 97 -7.89 4.38 15.58
C ASN A 97 -6.80 3.77 16.46
N HIS A 98 -6.48 2.53 16.17
CA HIS A 98 -5.42 1.79 16.86
C HIS A 98 -4.23 1.62 15.94
N PHE A 99 -3.11 2.24 16.27
CA PHE A 99 -1.83 2.17 15.58
C PHE A 99 -0.88 1.28 16.36
N ARG A 100 -0.07 0.47 15.66
CA ARG A 100 0.98 -0.30 16.32
C ARG A 100 2.12 -0.67 15.38
N ASN A 101 3.35 -0.42 15.84
CA ASN A 101 4.59 -0.80 15.16
C ASN A 101 4.71 -0.25 13.73
N ASN A 102 4.06 0.86 13.41
CA ASN A 102 4.22 1.50 12.13
C ASN A 102 5.55 2.30 12.10
N ARG A 103 6.09 2.58 10.91
CA ARG A 103 7.16 3.56 10.81
C ARG A 103 6.65 4.94 11.21
N ILE A 104 5.46 5.32 10.73
CA ILE A 104 4.73 6.52 11.17
C ILE A 104 3.27 6.13 11.40
N GLY A 105 2.72 6.51 12.54
CA GLY A 105 1.31 6.26 12.85
C GLY A 105 0.39 7.10 11.95
N ILE A 106 0.42 8.42 12.11
CA ILE A 106 -0.29 9.38 11.24
C ILE A 106 0.74 10.32 10.61
N ALA A 107 0.76 10.36 9.29
CA ALA A 107 1.62 11.21 8.48
C ALA A 107 0.77 12.16 7.62
N VAL A 108 0.89 13.48 7.83
CA VAL A 108 0.15 14.47 7.05
C VAL A 108 1.09 15.52 6.51
N GLU A 109 1.21 15.57 5.18
CA GLU A 109 1.93 16.60 4.47
C GLU A 109 0.95 17.65 3.94
N HIS A 110 1.20 18.91 4.19
CA HIS A 110 0.35 20.04 3.72
C HIS A 110 -1.13 19.96 4.14
N GLY A 111 -1.45 19.32 5.25
CA GLY A 111 -2.84 19.18 5.69
C GLY A 111 -3.35 20.43 6.43
N GLN A 112 -4.66 20.59 6.47
CA GLN A 112 -5.30 21.75 7.08
C GLN A 112 -6.50 21.37 7.95
N TYR A 113 -6.58 21.95 9.14
CA TYR A 113 -7.72 21.84 10.05
C TYR A 113 -8.16 20.40 10.35
N ASN A 114 -7.20 19.47 10.43
CA ASN A 114 -7.48 18.09 10.75
C ASN A 114 -7.55 17.87 12.27
N GLU A 115 -8.45 16.99 12.68
CA GLU A 115 -8.62 16.57 14.06
C GLU A 115 -8.03 15.15 14.25
N ILE A 116 -7.14 14.98 15.23
CA ILE A 116 -6.51 13.70 15.61
C ILE A 116 -6.90 13.42 17.05
N THR A 117 -7.93 12.60 17.28
CA THR A 117 -8.56 12.48 18.59
C THR A 117 -8.74 11.04 19.04
N ASP A 118 -8.54 10.79 20.34
CA ASP A 118 -8.85 9.51 20.99
C ASP A 118 -8.18 8.28 20.35
N ASN A 119 -7.07 8.46 19.63
CA ASN A 119 -6.33 7.37 19.04
C ASN A 119 -5.37 6.72 20.04
N ILE A 120 -5.03 5.47 19.76
CA ILE A 120 -4.03 4.71 20.52
C ILE A 120 -2.85 4.39 19.63
N PHE A 121 -1.65 4.84 20.03
CA PHE A 121 -0.38 4.60 19.34
C PHE A 121 0.53 3.75 20.22
N VAL A 122 0.97 2.61 19.71
CA VAL A 122 1.83 1.68 20.46
C VAL A 122 3.05 1.28 19.63
N GLY A 123 4.23 1.74 20.03
CA GLY A 123 5.47 1.32 19.39
C GLY A 123 5.68 1.85 17.97
N ASP A 124 4.89 2.83 17.52
CA ASP A 124 5.14 3.51 16.25
C ASP A 124 6.43 4.35 16.36
N ARG A 125 7.30 4.29 15.35
CA ARG A 125 8.59 4.99 15.40
C ARG A 125 8.43 6.51 15.51
N GLU A 126 7.50 7.08 14.74
CA GLU A 126 6.97 8.43 14.87
C GLU A 126 5.44 8.29 14.99
N ALA A 127 4.83 8.68 16.10
CA ALA A 127 3.39 8.49 16.24
C ALA A 127 2.59 9.45 15.35
N VAL A 128 2.91 10.75 15.40
CA VAL A 128 2.28 11.78 14.56
C VAL A 128 3.37 12.62 13.89
N LYS A 129 3.30 12.72 12.58
CA LYS A 129 4.21 13.54 11.78
C LYS A 129 3.41 14.51 10.90
N LEU A 130 3.66 15.80 11.09
CA LEU A 130 3.00 16.88 10.36
C LEU A 130 4.06 17.78 9.73
N TRP A 131 3.94 18.04 8.42
CA TRP A 131 4.92 18.90 7.76
C TRP A 131 4.40 19.59 6.51
N SER A 132 5.15 20.58 6.04
CA SER A 132 5.05 21.14 4.71
C SER A 132 6.41 21.19 4.02
N ARG A 133 6.42 21.12 2.70
CA ARG A 133 7.59 21.37 1.85
C ARG A 133 7.60 22.84 1.42
N LYS A 134 8.80 23.42 1.31
CA LYS A 134 8.95 24.77 0.76
C LYS A 134 8.61 24.85 -0.72
N THR A 135 8.88 23.78 -1.46
CA THR A 135 8.66 23.71 -2.90
C THR A 135 7.74 22.53 -3.19
N GLN A 136 6.69 22.79 -3.94
CA GLN A 136 5.76 21.78 -4.42
C GLN A 136 6.00 21.52 -5.91
N PRO A 137 5.54 20.38 -6.48
CA PRO A 137 5.64 20.13 -7.90
C PRO A 137 5.04 21.26 -8.73
N SER A 138 5.81 21.80 -9.68
CA SER A 138 5.43 23.00 -10.45
C SER A 138 4.30 22.76 -11.45
N ASP A 139 4.06 21.49 -11.81
CA ASP A 139 3.02 21.03 -12.70
C ASP A 139 1.66 20.83 -12.00
N TRP A 140 1.64 20.86 -10.66
CA TRP A 140 0.39 20.73 -9.92
C TRP A 140 -0.43 22.00 -9.93
N GLY A 141 -1.60 21.95 -10.56
CA GLY A 141 -2.60 23.02 -10.50
C GLY A 141 -3.13 23.26 -9.09
N TYR A 142 -3.27 22.22 -8.29
CA TYR A 142 -3.77 22.29 -6.92
C TYR A 142 -3.08 23.40 -6.11
N ALA A 143 -1.76 23.42 -6.10
CA ALA A 143 -0.99 24.40 -5.35
C ALA A 143 -1.11 25.86 -5.88
N LYS A 144 -1.64 26.05 -7.10
CA LYS A 144 -1.89 27.38 -7.68
C LYS A 144 -3.21 27.97 -7.21
N TYR A 145 -4.18 27.14 -6.86
CA TYR A 145 -5.55 27.56 -6.55
C TYR A 145 -5.95 27.33 -5.10
N ARG A 146 -5.20 26.51 -4.35
CA ARG A 146 -5.47 26.19 -2.95
C ARG A 146 -4.33 26.63 -2.04
N ASP A 147 -4.68 27.05 -0.86
CA ASP A 147 -3.73 27.18 0.24
C ASP A 147 -3.19 25.78 0.60
N THR A 148 -1.90 25.62 0.57
CA THR A 148 -1.22 24.33 0.84
C THR A 148 -0.32 24.43 2.08
N ARG A 149 -0.55 25.38 2.98
CA ARG A 149 0.12 25.41 4.27
C ARG A 149 -0.30 24.19 5.11
N SER A 150 0.60 23.69 5.93
CA SER A 150 0.25 22.76 7.00
C SER A 150 -0.22 23.59 8.20
N VAL A 151 -1.52 23.58 8.54
CA VAL A 151 -2.07 24.50 9.53
C VAL A 151 -3.33 23.99 10.23
N GLY A 152 -3.52 24.39 11.48
CA GLY A 152 -4.79 24.28 12.18
C GLY A 152 -5.12 22.86 12.66
N TYR A 153 -4.20 22.18 13.33
CA TYR A 153 -4.46 20.85 13.85
C TYR A 153 -4.95 20.89 15.30
N THR A 154 -5.91 20.03 15.61
CA THR A 154 -6.33 19.72 16.98
C THR A 154 -5.97 18.28 17.30
N ILE A 155 -5.12 18.06 18.30
CA ILE A 155 -4.62 16.74 18.70
C ILE A 155 -4.94 16.54 20.18
N THR A 156 -5.97 15.75 20.49
CA THR A 156 -6.46 15.65 21.85
C THR A 156 -6.97 14.24 22.20
N GLY A 157 -6.84 13.86 23.48
CA GLY A 157 -7.37 12.59 23.99
C GLY A 157 -6.63 11.34 23.53
N ASN A 158 -5.50 11.48 22.83
CA ASN A 158 -4.75 10.34 22.32
C ASN A 158 -3.90 9.69 23.43
N SER A 159 -3.64 8.40 23.28
CA SER A 159 -2.73 7.64 24.11
C SER A 159 -1.50 7.21 23.34
N PHE A 160 -0.31 7.58 23.79
CA PHE A 160 0.98 7.26 23.20
C PHE A 160 1.74 6.34 24.14
N ASN A 161 2.09 5.13 23.66
CA ASN A 161 2.84 4.15 24.43
C ASN A 161 4.01 3.60 23.64
N SER A 162 5.19 3.64 24.24
CA SER A 162 6.42 3.07 23.68
C SER A 162 6.80 3.63 22.31
N ASN A 163 6.45 4.89 22.03
CA ASN A 163 6.80 5.57 20.78
C ASN A 163 8.16 6.25 20.90
N PRO A 164 9.18 5.91 20.07
CA PRO A 164 10.46 6.63 20.06
C PRO A 164 10.33 8.13 19.90
N VAL A 165 9.43 8.58 19.01
CA VAL A 165 9.06 10.00 18.86
C VAL A 165 7.54 10.11 18.83
N VAL A 166 6.96 10.97 19.64
CA VAL A 166 5.51 11.18 19.64
C VAL A 166 5.12 12.16 18.54
N PHE A 167 5.65 13.39 18.56
CA PHE A 167 5.35 14.42 17.58
C PHE A 167 6.60 14.82 16.79
N SER A 168 6.55 14.65 15.47
CA SER A 168 7.55 15.15 14.52
C SER A 168 6.92 16.26 13.68
N LEU A 169 7.30 17.51 13.94
CA LEU A 169 6.63 18.70 13.41
C LEU A 169 7.60 19.56 12.61
N LYS A 170 7.20 19.99 11.40
CA LYS A 170 8.02 20.85 10.54
C LYS A 170 7.15 21.72 9.63
N GLY A 171 7.43 23.02 9.55
CA GLY A 171 6.71 23.91 8.65
C GLY A 171 5.20 23.90 8.83
N THR A 172 4.75 23.74 10.08
CA THR A 172 3.34 23.61 10.46
C THR A 172 2.98 24.74 11.42
N ASP A 173 1.80 25.28 11.28
CA ASP A 173 1.31 26.41 12.05
C ASP A 173 -0.02 26.08 12.78
N SER A 174 -0.26 26.76 13.89
CA SER A 174 -1.51 26.71 14.65
C SER A 174 -1.91 25.30 15.08
N LEU A 175 -1.15 24.73 16.00
CA LEU A 175 -1.41 23.42 16.60
C LEU A 175 -1.95 23.58 18.01
N GLN A 176 -3.06 22.90 18.31
CA GLN A 176 -3.59 22.74 19.66
C GLN A 176 -3.40 21.28 20.09
N ILE A 177 -2.58 21.06 21.11
CA ILE A 177 -2.25 19.73 21.63
C ILE A 177 -2.58 19.69 23.12
N ALA A 178 -3.59 18.89 23.49
CA ALA A 178 -4.11 18.87 24.85
C ALA A 178 -4.70 17.52 25.27
N ASN A 179 -4.66 17.22 26.55
CA ASN A 179 -5.29 16.05 27.16
C ASN A 179 -4.84 14.70 26.59
N ASN A 180 -3.62 14.62 26.04
CA ASN A 180 -3.02 13.38 25.60
C ASN A 180 -2.29 12.69 26.74
N ARG A 181 -2.07 11.39 26.61
CA ARG A 181 -1.39 10.54 27.60
C ARG A 181 -0.14 9.95 27.01
N TYR A 182 0.94 9.94 27.78
CA TYR A 182 2.25 9.53 27.32
C TYR A 182 2.86 8.49 28.26
N GLU A 183 3.29 7.35 27.71
CA GLU A 183 3.92 6.28 28.46
C GLU A 183 5.08 5.66 27.64
N GLY A 184 6.22 5.47 28.28
CA GLY A 184 7.37 4.76 27.68
C GLY A 184 7.89 5.36 26.38
N TYR A 185 7.89 6.65 26.23
CA TYR A 185 8.35 7.36 25.02
C TYR A 185 9.85 7.64 25.03
N GLY A 186 10.45 7.84 23.84
CA GLY A 186 11.83 8.33 23.70
C GLY A 186 11.89 9.86 23.76
N ALA A 187 11.12 10.54 22.93
CA ALA A 187 10.93 11.98 22.94
C ALA A 187 9.48 12.35 22.62
N ILE A 188 8.89 13.26 23.38
CA ILE A 188 7.57 13.79 23.02
C ILE A 188 7.68 14.67 21.79
N TRP A 189 8.71 15.50 21.70
CA TRP A 189 8.84 16.54 20.70
C TRP A 189 10.08 16.36 19.81
N GLN A 190 9.89 16.36 18.52
CA GLN A 190 10.89 16.65 17.51
C GLN A 190 10.34 17.78 16.63
N VAL A 191 10.67 19.02 16.98
CA VAL A 191 10.08 20.24 16.42
C VAL A 191 11.13 21.04 15.68
N ASP A 192 10.89 21.34 14.41
CA ASP A 192 11.72 22.22 13.58
C ASP A 192 11.42 23.69 13.89
N SER A 193 12.40 24.58 13.71
CA SER A 193 12.26 26.03 13.95
C SER A 193 11.23 26.73 13.06
N THR A 194 10.69 26.05 12.07
CA THR A 194 9.65 26.57 11.17
C THR A 194 8.22 26.30 11.67
N VAL A 195 8.09 25.67 12.83
CA VAL A 195 6.78 25.49 13.49
C VAL A 195 6.41 26.77 14.23
N THR A 196 5.18 27.21 14.05
CA THR A 196 4.65 28.43 14.69
C THR A 196 3.33 28.16 15.40
N ASN A 197 2.98 29.00 16.37
CA ASN A 197 1.72 28.94 17.12
C ASN A 197 1.38 27.53 17.64
N LEU A 198 2.38 26.88 18.28
CA LEU A 198 2.21 25.63 18.97
C LEU A 198 1.70 25.89 20.38
N ASP A 199 0.44 25.57 20.62
CA ASP A 199 -0.18 25.59 21.93
C ASP A 199 -0.26 24.16 22.47
N SER A 200 0.46 23.89 23.53
CA SER A 200 0.44 22.58 24.21
C SER A 200 0.16 22.80 25.70
N THR A 201 -0.98 22.31 26.12
CA THR A 201 -1.37 22.31 27.53
C THR A 201 -1.31 20.90 28.14
N ASP A 202 -0.65 19.97 27.46
CA ASP A 202 -0.50 18.61 27.96
C ASP A 202 0.31 18.59 29.24
N VAL A 203 -0.31 18.09 30.28
CA VAL A 203 0.36 17.70 31.51
C VAL A 203 0.85 16.26 31.31
N GLU A 204 2.12 16.00 31.61
CA GLU A 204 2.64 14.63 31.70
C GLU A 204 1.85 13.87 32.81
N LEU A 205 0.78 13.25 32.43
CA LEU A 205 0.04 12.32 33.31
C LEU A 205 0.73 10.96 33.20
N VAL A 206 1.76 10.74 34.00
CA VAL A 206 2.26 9.39 34.28
C VAL A 206 1.21 8.70 35.15
N ASP A 207 0.11 8.30 34.59
CA ASP A 207 -0.83 7.42 35.25
C ASP A 207 -0.38 5.98 35.01
N THR A 208 0.34 5.44 35.97
CA THR A 208 0.80 4.04 35.95
C THR A 208 -0.35 3.02 36.06
N THR A 209 -1.57 3.47 36.27
CA THR A 209 -2.76 2.60 36.41
C THR A 209 -3.54 2.44 35.10
N LEU A 210 -3.15 3.18 34.06
CA LEU A 210 -3.88 3.12 32.78
C LEU A 210 -3.55 1.82 32.03
N VAL A 211 -4.48 0.89 32.08
CA VAL A 211 -4.47 -0.28 31.20
C VAL A 211 -4.84 0.19 29.81
N ILE A 212 -3.86 0.42 28.94
CA ILE A 212 -4.12 0.60 27.51
C ILE A 212 -4.77 -0.69 27.01
N PRO A 213 -5.97 -0.62 26.39
CA PRO A 213 -6.62 -1.82 25.90
C PRO A 213 -5.69 -2.58 24.95
N VAL A 214 -5.33 -3.80 25.30
CA VAL A 214 -4.60 -4.68 24.38
C VAL A 214 -5.55 -5.04 23.25
N VAL A 215 -5.43 -4.33 22.13
CA VAL A 215 -6.13 -4.73 20.92
C VAL A 215 -5.46 -5.99 20.42
N PRO A 216 -6.19 -7.13 20.28
CA PRO A 216 -5.61 -8.35 19.76
C PRO A 216 -4.97 -8.10 18.39
N ASN A 217 -3.80 -8.68 18.17
CA ASN A 217 -3.23 -8.69 16.82
C ASN A 217 -4.27 -9.25 15.85
N PRO A 218 -4.43 -8.66 14.67
CA PRO A 218 -5.14 -9.34 13.60
C PRO A 218 -4.51 -10.71 13.40
N ILE A 219 -5.31 -11.68 13.05
CA ILE A 219 -4.81 -13.02 12.74
C ILE A 219 -4.00 -12.88 11.45
N ASP A 220 -2.67 -12.85 11.57
CA ASP A 220 -1.80 -12.97 10.43
C ASP A 220 -1.96 -14.40 9.87
N PRO A 221 -2.52 -14.59 8.66
CA PRO A 221 -2.74 -15.91 8.08
C PRO A 221 -1.41 -16.65 7.83
N PHE A 222 -0.28 -15.94 7.88
CA PHE A 222 1.06 -16.48 7.72
C PHE A 222 1.79 -16.68 9.06
N LYS A 223 1.12 -16.44 10.18
CA LYS A 223 1.67 -16.69 11.53
C LYS A 223 2.10 -18.14 11.65
N GLY A 224 3.38 -18.36 11.94
CA GLY A 224 4.00 -19.70 11.98
C GLY A 224 4.80 -20.05 10.72
N ASN A 225 4.68 -19.31 9.63
CA ASN A 225 5.60 -19.35 8.52
C ASN A 225 6.48 -18.08 8.51
N GLY A 226 7.58 -18.13 9.26
CA GLY A 226 8.46 -16.97 9.46
C GLY A 226 9.04 -16.36 8.17
N LYS A 227 8.94 -17.07 7.03
CA LYS A 227 9.33 -16.53 5.72
C LYS A 227 8.24 -15.68 5.07
N LEU A 228 7.00 -15.82 5.52
CA LEU A 228 5.83 -15.14 4.94
C LEU A 228 5.22 -14.12 5.90
N ALA A 229 5.59 -14.17 7.18
CA ALA A 229 5.06 -13.25 8.18
C ALA A 229 5.60 -11.82 8.00
N GLY A 230 4.75 -10.84 8.21
CA GLY A 230 5.07 -9.41 8.21
C GLY A 230 5.19 -8.77 6.83
N LYS A 231 5.11 -7.44 6.80
CA LYS A 231 5.03 -6.62 5.59
C LYS A 231 6.20 -6.79 4.59
N HIS A 232 7.38 -7.17 5.08
CA HIS A 232 8.57 -7.32 4.23
C HIS A 232 8.51 -8.55 3.31
N ASN A 233 7.59 -9.47 3.56
CA ASN A 233 7.40 -10.69 2.80
C ASN A 233 6.16 -10.64 1.90
N ILE A 234 5.45 -9.53 1.89
CA ILE A 234 4.29 -9.36 1.03
C ILE A 234 4.76 -9.21 -0.42
N MET A 235 4.28 -10.10 -1.27
CA MET A 235 4.46 -10.02 -2.72
C MET A 235 3.10 -9.72 -3.34
N ILE A 236 3.00 -8.56 -3.99
CA ILE A 236 1.79 -8.14 -4.67
C ILE A 236 1.89 -8.51 -6.14
N THR A 237 0.87 -9.15 -6.65
CA THR A 237 0.71 -9.48 -8.07
C THR A 237 -0.47 -8.70 -8.66
N GLU A 238 -0.65 -8.78 -9.95
CA GLU A 238 -1.85 -8.24 -10.63
C GLU A 238 -3.18 -8.84 -10.13
N TRP A 239 -3.11 -9.95 -9.39
CA TRP A 239 -4.24 -10.65 -8.78
C TRP A 239 -4.38 -10.38 -7.28
N GLY A 240 -3.59 -9.46 -6.74
CA GLY A 240 -3.53 -9.16 -5.31
C GLY A 240 -2.36 -9.85 -4.59
N PRO A 241 -2.39 -9.90 -3.25
CA PRO A 241 -1.33 -10.51 -2.47
C PRO A 241 -1.13 -11.99 -2.81
N TYR A 242 0.13 -12.36 -3.05
CA TYR A 242 0.49 -13.74 -3.36
C TYR A 242 0.71 -14.54 -2.07
N ASP A 243 -0.06 -15.60 -1.90
CA ASP A 243 -0.08 -16.44 -0.70
C ASP A 243 0.70 -17.75 -0.83
N PHE A 244 1.40 -17.95 -1.93
CA PHE A 244 2.19 -19.15 -2.26
C PHE A 244 1.36 -20.46 -2.42
N ARG A 245 0.06 -20.37 -2.54
CA ARG A 245 -0.85 -21.52 -2.67
C ARG A 245 -1.05 -22.00 -4.09
N TYR A 246 -0.62 -21.25 -5.09
CA TYR A 246 -0.67 -21.63 -6.50
C TYR A 246 0.67 -21.36 -7.20
N PRO A 247 1.00 -22.08 -8.30
CA PRO A 247 2.24 -21.87 -9.03
C PRO A 247 2.31 -20.50 -9.69
N MET A 248 3.48 -19.85 -9.55
CA MET A 248 3.74 -18.54 -10.16
C MET A 248 5.22 -18.42 -10.56
N ILE A 249 5.46 -17.66 -11.63
CA ILE A 249 6.80 -17.25 -12.06
C ILE A 249 6.94 -15.75 -11.80
N TRP A 250 7.95 -15.38 -11.01
CA TRP A 250 8.24 -14.00 -10.67
C TRP A 250 9.62 -13.58 -11.15
N GLN A 251 9.70 -12.57 -12.04
CA GLN A 251 10.95 -11.96 -12.45
C GLN A 251 11.46 -11.04 -11.32
N THR A 252 12.67 -11.29 -10.84
CA THR A 252 13.21 -10.60 -9.66
C THR A 252 14.16 -9.45 -9.98
N ASN A 253 14.54 -9.28 -11.24
CA ASN A 253 15.38 -8.19 -11.69
C ASN A 253 14.76 -7.43 -12.89
N PRO A 254 14.91 -6.11 -12.95
CA PRO A 254 14.43 -5.35 -14.10
C PRO A 254 15.18 -5.73 -15.39
N VAL A 255 14.47 -5.71 -16.51
CA VAL A 255 15.01 -6.01 -17.85
C VAL A 255 16.10 -5.02 -18.26
N GLU A 256 16.06 -3.82 -17.73
CA GLU A 256 16.92 -2.69 -18.12
C GLU A 256 18.38 -2.81 -17.63
N LYS A 257 18.66 -3.74 -16.71
CA LYS A 257 19.99 -3.89 -16.07
C LYS A 257 20.78 -5.12 -16.51
N GLY A 258 20.62 -5.56 -17.74
CA GLY A 258 21.43 -6.64 -18.31
C GLY A 258 20.62 -7.72 -19.01
N ASP A 259 21.31 -8.52 -19.80
CA ASP A 259 20.69 -9.56 -20.63
C ASP A 259 20.27 -10.80 -19.85
N THR A 260 20.73 -10.97 -18.61
CA THR A 260 20.39 -12.13 -17.78
C THR A 260 19.22 -11.83 -16.89
N LEU A 261 18.11 -12.49 -17.14
CA LEU A 261 16.90 -12.43 -16.34
C LEU A 261 16.90 -13.53 -15.26
N ARG A 262 16.34 -13.21 -14.10
CA ARG A 262 16.22 -14.14 -13.00
C ARG A 262 14.74 -14.31 -12.62
N PHE A 263 14.29 -15.56 -12.65
CA PHE A 263 12.93 -15.94 -12.33
C PHE A 263 12.90 -16.80 -11.08
N LYS A 264 12.09 -16.41 -10.08
CA LYS A 264 11.69 -17.30 -8.99
C LYS A 264 10.45 -18.07 -9.43
N ILE A 265 10.52 -19.39 -9.27
CA ILE A 265 9.40 -20.31 -9.50
C ILE A 265 8.85 -20.66 -8.12
N LEU A 266 7.66 -20.18 -7.83
CA LEU A 266 7.03 -20.22 -6.51
C LEU A 266 5.72 -21.00 -6.59
N GLY A 267 5.31 -21.60 -5.47
CA GLY A 267 4.06 -22.36 -5.41
C GLY A 267 4.06 -23.47 -4.37
N PRO A 268 3.00 -24.27 -4.35
CA PRO A 268 2.87 -25.42 -3.46
C PRO A 268 3.89 -26.50 -3.78
N LYS A 269 4.03 -27.48 -2.86
CA LYS A 269 4.96 -28.60 -3.03
C LYS A 269 4.67 -29.38 -4.31
N GLY A 270 5.68 -29.51 -5.18
CA GLY A 270 5.56 -30.19 -6.45
C GLY A 270 6.82 -30.06 -7.30
N VAL A 271 6.70 -30.45 -8.55
CA VAL A 271 7.73 -30.34 -9.58
C VAL A 271 7.23 -29.48 -10.74
N TRP A 272 8.16 -28.88 -11.45
CA TRP A 272 7.87 -28.09 -12.64
C TRP A 272 8.78 -28.52 -13.80
N GLU A 273 8.28 -28.33 -15.01
CA GLU A 273 9.01 -28.55 -16.25
C GLU A 273 8.64 -27.47 -17.25
N ILE A 274 9.63 -26.93 -17.98
CA ILE A 274 9.42 -25.94 -19.02
C ILE A 274 8.78 -26.62 -20.24
N LYS A 275 7.68 -26.06 -20.74
CA LYS A 275 6.96 -26.54 -21.92
C LYS A 275 7.15 -25.63 -23.13
N SER A 276 7.26 -24.32 -22.92
CA SER A 276 7.45 -23.37 -24.00
C SER A 276 8.35 -22.22 -23.55
N VAL A 277 9.23 -21.77 -24.45
CA VAL A 277 10.11 -20.60 -24.25
C VAL A 277 10.13 -19.76 -25.51
N ARG A 278 10.02 -18.45 -25.36
CA ARG A 278 10.26 -17.48 -26.44
C ARG A 278 11.03 -16.30 -25.88
N GLY A 279 11.94 -15.72 -26.69
CA GLY A 279 12.71 -14.55 -26.31
C GLY A 279 13.78 -14.76 -25.23
N LEU A 280 13.98 -16.01 -24.81
CA LEU A 280 14.97 -16.40 -23.81
C LEU A 280 15.85 -17.52 -24.33
N GLU A 281 17.10 -17.55 -23.90
CA GLU A 281 18.09 -18.58 -24.18
C GLU A 281 18.93 -18.89 -22.94
N LYS A 282 19.76 -19.92 -23.01
CA LYS A 282 20.71 -20.29 -21.92
C LYS A 282 20.03 -20.41 -20.55
N LEU A 283 18.91 -21.11 -20.51
CA LEU A 283 18.23 -21.36 -19.26
C LEU A 283 19.09 -22.23 -18.32
N SER A 284 19.20 -21.81 -17.06
CA SER A 284 19.97 -22.55 -16.03
C SER A 284 19.35 -23.90 -15.62
N ALA A 285 18.06 -24.07 -15.85
CA ALA A 285 17.36 -25.32 -15.64
C ALA A 285 16.07 -25.37 -16.47
N THR A 286 15.68 -26.57 -16.89
CA THR A 286 14.43 -26.82 -17.65
C THR A 286 13.37 -27.56 -16.84
N LYS A 287 13.73 -28.09 -15.68
CA LYS A 287 12.85 -28.78 -14.73
C LYS A 287 13.39 -28.68 -13.31
N GLY A 288 12.54 -28.87 -12.32
CA GLY A 288 12.94 -28.83 -10.91
C GLY A 288 11.79 -28.99 -9.96
N SER A 289 12.05 -28.74 -8.67
CA SER A 289 11.04 -28.74 -7.61
C SER A 289 10.81 -27.32 -7.10
N PHE A 290 9.68 -27.09 -6.44
CA PHE A 290 9.33 -25.80 -5.81
C PHE A 290 9.94 -25.66 -4.40
N PRO A 291 10.39 -24.47 -3.99
CA PRO A 291 10.63 -23.29 -4.84
C PRO A 291 11.95 -23.43 -5.61
N ALA A 292 12.10 -22.70 -6.72
CA ALA A 292 13.33 -22.68 -7.51
C ALA A 292 13.69 -21.28 -8.00
N THR A 293 14.94 -21.13 -8.46
CA THR A 293 15.37 -19.96 -9.22
C THR A 293 15.94 -20.42 -10.55
N VAL A 294 15.47 -19.84 -11.64
CA VAL A 294 15.96 -20.06 -12.99
C VAL A 294 16.50 -18.76 -13.52
N THR A 295 17.68 -18.81 -14.11
CA THR A 295 18.23 -17.69 -14.89
C THR A 295 18.15 -18.02 -16.37
N ALA A 296 17.94 -16.99 -17.19
CA ALA A 296 17.94 -17.11 -18.65
C ALA A 296 18.54 -15.84 -19.25
N VAL A 297 19.15 -15.96 -20.42
CA VAL A 297 19.64 -14.81 -21.18
C VAL A 297 18.56 -14.36 -22.14
N ARG A 298 18.31 -13.07 -22.24
CA ARG A 298 17.39 -12.48 -23.20
C ARG A 298 17.99 -12.57 -24.59
N GLN A 299 17.21 -12.99 -25.57
CA GLN A 299 17.62 -12.91 -26.98
C GLN A 299 17.76 -11.45 -27.41
N SER A 300 18.77 -11.16 -28.18
CA SER A 300 19.42 -9.87 -28.40
C SER A 300 18.63 -8.75 -29.07
N SER A 301 17.32 -8.86 -29.28
CA SER A 301 16.56 -7.74 -29.81
C SER A 301 15.80 -7.04 -28.69
N GLU A 302 15.93 -5.73 -28.58
CA GLU A 302 15.26 -4.88 -27.56
C GLU A 302 13.72 -4.99 -27.56
N ARG A 303 13.14 -5.68 -28.53
CA ARG A 303 11.69 -5.79 -28.75
C ARG A 303 11.18 -7.22 -28.87
N THR A 304 11.92 -8.20 -28.39
CA THR A 304 11.48 -9.60 -28.44
C THR A 304 10.58 -9.88 -27.24
N ASP A 305 9.35 -10.31 -27.52
CA ASP A 305 8.44 -10.78 -26.49
C ASP A 305 9.01 -11.97 -25.75
N ILE A 306 8.83 -11.98 -24.44
CA ILE A 306 9.24 -13.08 -23.57
C ILE A 306 8.02 -13.91 -23.22
N LEU A 307 8.17 -15.24 -23.40
CA LEU A 307 7.28 -16.25 -22.88
C LEU A 307 8.12 -17.30 -22.16
N LEU A 308 7.73 -17.62 -20.92
CA LEU A 308 8.23 -18.77 -20.19
C LEU A 308 7.01 -19.51 -19.64
N GLU A 309 6.70 -20.67 -20.21
CA GLU A 309 5.57 -21.50 -19.81
C GLU A 309 6.05 -22.78 -19.16
N LEU A 310 5.54 -23.09 -17.98
CA LEU A 310 5.87 -24.25 -17.18
C LEU A 310 4.64 -25.09 -16.90
N GLU A 311 4.85 -26.38 -16.79
CA GLU A 311 3.85 -27.33 -16.27
C GLU A 311 4.20 -27.67 -14.81
N TYR A 312 3.24 -27.51 -13.93
CA TYR A 312 3.28 -27.96 -12.54
C TYR A 312 2.63 -29.34 -12.40
N ARG A 313 3.23 -30.19 -11.56
CA ARG A 313 2.61 -31.40 -11.02
C ARG A 313 2.98 -31.55 -9.53
N GLY A 314 1.99 -31.74 -8.70
CA GLY A 314 2.25 -31.85 -7.25
C GLY A 314 0.99 -31.92 -6.41
N ALA A 315 1.01 -31.26 -5.26
CA ALA A 315 -0.13 -31.16 -4.35
C ALA A 315 -1.35 -30.52 -5.02
N ALA A 316 -2.54 -30.81 -4.53
CA ALA A 316 -3.75 -30.10 -4.92
C ALA A 316 -3.66 -28.64 -4.46
N PHE A 317 -4.25 -27.72 -5.23
CA PHE A 317 -4.33 -26.30 -4.90
C PHE A 317 -5.56 -25.64 -5.56
N THR A 318 -5.83 -24.40 -5.16
CA THR A 318 -6.79 -23.54 -5.84
C THR A 318 -6.00 -22.48 -6.60
N ASN A 319 -6.28 -22.31 -7.90
CA ASN A 319 -5.59 -21.30 -8.71
C ASN A 319 -6.10 -19.87 -8.41
N ASN A 320 -5.46 -18.88 -9.01
CA ASN A 320 -5.81 -17.47 -8.85
C ASN A 320 -7.22 -17.09 -9.36
N MET A 321 -7.86 -17.96 -10.12
CA MET A 321 -9.26 -17.80 -10.59
C MET A 321 -10.27 -18.50 -9.68
N GLY A 322 -9.83 -19.11 -8.56
CA GLY A 322 -10.68 -19.84 -7.65
C GLY A 322 -11.00 -21.29 -8.06
N GLU A 323 -10.33 -21.82 -9.09
CA GLU A 323 -10.57 -23.18 -9.58
C GLU A 323 -9.73 -24.22 -8.82
N PRO A 324 -10.33 -25.32 -8.32
CA PRO A 324 -9.60 -26.38 -7.65
C PRO A 324 -8.85 -27.28 -8.64
N ILE A 325 -7.56 -27.40 -8.46
CA ILE A 325 -6.70 -28.30 -9.24
C ILE A 325 -6.35 -29.53 -8.37
N LYS A 326 -6.69 -30.72 -8.88
CA LYS A 326 -6.45 -31.98 -8.16
C LYS A 326 -4.96 -32.33 -8.14
N ALA A 327 -4.55 -33.01 -7.07
CA ALA A 327 -3.16 -33.50 -6.94
C ALA A 327 -2.73 -34.36 -8.14
N GLY A 328 -1.51 -34.15 -8.60
CA GLY A 328 -0.92 -34.88 -9.75
C GLY A 328 -1.43 -34.47 -11.13
N LYS A 329 -2.50 -33.66 -11.23
CA LYS A 329 -2.95 -33.13 -12.53
C LYS A 329 -1.96 -32.10 -13.05
N PRO A 330 -1.64 -32.12 -14.36
CA PRO A 330 -0.80 -31.10 -14.96
C PRO A 330 -1.55 -29.76 -14.93
N TYR A 331 -0.80 -28.69 -14.59
CA TYR A 331 -1.30 -27.34 -14.62
C TYR A 331 -0.27 -26.44 -15.30
N LEU A 332 -0.68 -25.72 -16.36
CA LEU A 332 0.18 -24.78 -17.07
C LEU A 332 0.10 -23.40 -16.43
N PHE A 333 1.25 -22.80 -16.20
CA PHE A 333 1.37 -21.44 -15.72
C PHE A 333 2.52 -20.75 -16.45
N GLN A 334 2.44 -19.41 -16.60
CA GLN A 334 3.33 -18.73 -17.52
C GLN A 334 3.72 -17.35 -17.02
N PHE A 335 4.90 -16.91 -17.47
CA PHE A 335 5.34 -15.52 -17.46
C PHE A 335 5.34 -15.01 -18.88
N LYS A 336 4.70 -13.86 -19.10
CA LYS A 336 4.71 -13.15 -20.39
C LYS A 336 5.14 -11.72 -20.19
N LYS A 337 5.99 -11.22 -21.09
CA LYS A 337 6.31 -9.79 -21.18
C LYS A 337 6.32 -9.38 -22.65
N PHE A 338 5.54 -8.38 -22.98
CA PHE A 338 5.45 -7.81 -24.31
C PHE A 338 6.29 -6.55 -24.36
N PHE A 339 7.10 -6.40 -25.42
CA PHE A 339 7.96 -5.24 -25.64
C PHE A 339 7.49 -4.36 -26.82
N GLN A 340 6.39 -4.69 -27.44
CA GLN A 340 5.84 -3.85 -28.50
C GLN A 340 5.32 -2.54 -27.92
N PRO A 341 5.55 -1.41 -28.58
CA PRO A 341 4.94 -0.16 -28.19
C PRO A 341 3.43 -0.33 -28.25
N ILE A 342 2.77 -0.01 -27.14
CA ILE A 342 1.31 -0.01 -27.09
C ILE A 342 0.86 1.14 -27.98
N ASN A 343 0.18 0.81 -29.08
CA ASN A 343 -0.56 1.82 -29.83
C ASN A 343 -1.87 2.09 -29.06
N TRP A 344 -1.89 3.19 -28.31
CA TRP A 344 -3.01 3.57 -27.48
C TRP A 344 -4.31 3.74 -28.28
N ASP A 345 -4.25 4.17 -29.54
CA ASP A 345 -5.42 4.31 -30.40
C ASP A 345 -6.07 2.97 -30.68
N ILE A 346 -5.28 1.93 -30.91
CA ILE A 346 -5.77 0.56 -31.08
C ILE A 346 -6.32 0.02 -29.74
N LEU A 347 -5.74 0.41 -28.62
CA LEU A 347 -6.19 -0.04 -27.31
C LEU A 347 -7.55 0.57 -26.95
N TYR A 348 -7.73 1.86 -27.18
CA TYR A 348 -9.03 2.53 -26.97
C TYR A 348 -10.11 1.94 -27.86
N TYR A 349 -9.82 1.69 -29.13
CA TYR A 349 -10.76 1.08 -30.06
C TYR A 349 -11.13 -0.36 -29.66
N ASN A 350 -10.19 -1.12 -29.11
CA ASN A 350 -10.46 -2.49 -28.65
C ASN A 350 -11.07 -2.56 -27.24
N MET A 351 -10.92 -1.55 -26.40
CA MET A 351 -11.63 -1.51 -25.11
C MET A 351 -13.14 -1.40 -25.28
N ASP A 352 -13.63 -0.63 -26.25
CA ASP A 352 -15.07 -0.58 -26.56
C ASP A 352 -15.60 -1.93 -27.05
N THR A 353 -14.81 -2.69 -27.77
CA THR A 353 -15.20 -4.06 -28.23
C THR A 353 -14.94 -5.12 -27.16
N ALA A 354 -14.01 -4.95 -26.26
CA ALA A 354 -13.72 -5.88 -25.16
C ALA A 354 -14.79 -5.84 -24.07
N TYR A 355 -15.42 -4.71 -23.83
CA TYR A 355 -16.56 -4.59 -22.91
C TYR A 355 -17.78 -5.41 -23.39
N HIS A 356 -17.87 -5.71 -24.65
CA HIS A 356 -18.94 -6.51 -25.22
C HIS A 356 -18.59 -8.00 -25.44
N ASN A 357 -17.35 -8.42 -25.12
CA ASN A 357 -16.94 -9.82 -25.32
C ASN A 357 -15.94 -10.31 -24.26
N PRO A 358 -16.39 -10.61 -23.03
CA PRO A 358 -15.53 -10.92 -21.89
C PRO A 358 -14.71 -12.21 -22.01
N ILE A 359 -14.85 -13.00 -23.06
CA ILE A 359 -14.23 -14.34 -23.17
C ILE A 359 -12.85 -14.31 -23.85
N ARG A 360 -12.38 -13.19 -24.39
CA ARG A 360 -11.16 -13.17 -25.23
C ARG A 360 -9.93 -12.43 -24.70
N THR A 361 -9.94 -11.83 -23.55
CA THR A 361 -8.79 -11.02 -23.10
C THR A 361 -8.17 -11.49 -21.81
N GLY A 362 -7.32 -12.50 -21.91
CA GLY A 362 -6.17 -12.61 -21.05
C GLY A 362 -5.07 -11.61 -21.48
N MET A 363 -5.34 -10.31 -21.54
CA MET A 363 -4.31 -9.28 -21.74
C MET A 363 -3.85 -8.77 -20.39
N LEU A 364 -2.72 -9.26 -19.95
CA LEU A 364 -1.95 -8.71 -18.84
C LEU A 364 -1.30 -7.39 -19.30
N PHE A 365 -1.77 -6.28 -18.75
CA PHE A 365 -1.09 -5.00 -18.87
C PHE A 365 0.00 -4.93 -17.80
N SER A 366 1.26 -5.01 -18.20
CA SER A 366 2.36 -4.49 -17.39
C SER A 366 2.41 -2.99 -17.64
N MET A 367 1.93 -2.18 -16.72
CA MET A 367 2.23 -0.75 -16.72
C MET A 367 3.72 -0.57 -16.44
N THR A 368 4.49 -0.29 -17.46
CA THR A 368 5.86 0.19 -17.30
C THR A 368 5.82 1.69 -17.08
N GLU A 369 6.45 2.08 -15.99
CA GLU A 369 6.80 3.39 -15.50
C GLU A 369 6.76 4.52 -16.54
N ARG A 370 6.02 5.59 -16.19
CA ARG A 370 6.35 6.94 -16.67
C ARG A 370 7.57 7.44 -15.89
N LYS A 371 8.59 7.88 -16.64
CA LYS A 371 9.70 8.69 -16.15
C LYS A 371 9.18 10.01 -15.58
#